data_4fa060b73182da55afca81928651c5da
#
_entry.id   4fa060b73182da55afca81928651c5da
#
_cell.length_a   1.000
_cell.length_b   1.000
_cell.length_c   1.000
_cell.angle_alpha   90.00
_cell.angle_beta   90.00
_cell.angle_gamma   90.00
#
_symmetry.space_group_name_H-M   'P 1'
#
loop_
_entity.id
_entity.type
_entity.pdbx_description
1 polymer ?
#
loop_
_entity_poly.entity_id
_entity_poly.type
_entity_poly.pdbx_seq_one_letter_code
_entity_poly.pdbx_strand_id
1 'polypeptide(L)'
;GQADLDTLEIPKWYIWGRDKNTSYSSFTANIDKLNAITTVFPIFFFLVAALVVSTTMTRMVEEERLQIGTMKALGYSTKTIMQKYILYALAASVSGTLVGLAVGFKAFPSIIWSAYEMMYYMPAIATPWRLSQALFSGGTLTVLSLLVTALTCRSSLSETPAALMLPRAPKAGKRILLERITPLWRHFPFSWKVTCRNLFRYKKRFWMTVIGVAGCTSL
;
A
#
# COMPACT_ATOMS: atom_id res chain seq x y z
N GLY A 1 -25.76 45.24 -7.08
CA GLY A 1 -25.89 43.82 -7.42
C GLY A 1 -26.88 43.63 -8.57
N GLN A 2 -27.34 42.39 -8.83
CA GLN A 2 -28.30 42.05 -9.91
C GLN A 2 -29.57 42.91 -9.78
N ALA A 3 -30.08 43.13 -8.56
CA ALA A 3 -31.28 43.92 -8.29
C ALA A 3 -31.15 45.41 -8.71
N ASP A 4 -29.95 45.97 -8.66
CA ASP A 4 -29.71 47.36 -9.08
C ASP A 4 -29.67 47.50 -10.61
N LEU A 5 -29.32 46.45 -11.30
CA LEU A 5 -29.27 46.41 -12.78
C LEU A 5 -30.64 46.11 -13.38
N ASP A 6 -31.51 45.40 -12.69
CA ASP A 6 -32.87 45.05 -13.14
C ASP A 6 -33.79 46.29 -13.12
N THR A 7 -33.36 47.41 -12.45
CA THR A 7 -34.10 48.68 -12.49
C THR A 7 -33.85 49.51 -13.74
N LEU A 8 -32.87 49.13 -14.57
CA LEU A 8 -32.57 49.77 -15.85
C LEU A 8 -33.47 49.20 -16.96
N GLU A 9 -34.26 50.01 -17.60
CA GLU A 9 -35.30 49.57 -18.56
C GLU A 9 -34.74 48.87 -19.78
N ILE A 10 -33.49 49.09 -20.21
CA ILE A 10 -32.82 48.40 -21.34
C ILE A 10 -31.34 48.79 -21.38
N PRO A 11 -30.37 47.86 -21.56
CA PRO A 11 -30.43 46.39 -21.73
C PRO A 11 -30.41 45.64 -20.40
N LYS A 12 -30.94 44.39 -20.41
CA LYS A 12 -30.81 43.48 -19.23
C LYS A 12 -29.38 43.04 -19.06
N TRP A 13 -28.76 43.50 -17.99
CA TRP A 13 -27.41 43.13 -17.63
C TRP A 13 -27.41 41.88 -16.73
N TYR A 14 -26.67 40.83 -17.15
CA TYR A 14 -26.49 39.62 -16.35
C TYR A 14 -25.08 39.65 -15.75
N ILE A 15 -24.98 39.73 -14.43
CA ILE A 15 -23.70 39.59 -13.73
C ILE A 15 -23.50 38.10 -13.48
N TRP A 16 -22.56 37.51 -14.20
CA TRP A 16 -22.20 36.13 -14.03
C TRP A 16 -21.08 36.03 -12.98
N GLY A 17 -21.37 35.37 -11.86
CA GLY A 17 -20.37 35.00 -10.86
C GLY A 17 -19.38 33.99 -11.44
N ARG A 18 -18.23 33.81 -10.79
CA ARG A 18 -17.23 32.79 -11.15
C ARG A 18 -17.84 31.38 -11.29
N ASP A 19 -18.83 31.09 -10.47
CA ASP A 19 -19.49 29.77 -10.39
C ASP A 19 -20.27 29.42 -11.67
N LYS A 20 -20.71 30.42 -12.43
CA LYS A 20 -21.41 30.24 -13.70
C LYS A 20 -20.48 30.17 -14.92
N ASN A 21 -19.20 30.40 -14.72
CA ASN A 21 -18.21 30.21 -15.79
C ASN A 21 -17.91 28.71 -15.92
N THR A 22 -18.34 28.11 -17.02
CA THR A 22 -18.20 26.67 -17.27
C THR A 22 -16.75 26.19 -17.21
N SER A 23 -15.80 26.98 -17.69
CA SER A 23 -14.38 26.64 -17.63
C SER A 23 -13.86 26.62 -16.20
N TYR A 24 -14.27 27.59 -15.39
CA TYR A 24 -13.87 27.65 -13.98
C TYR A 24 -14.49 26.51 -13.17
N SER A 25 -15.78 26.22 -13.34
CA SER A 25 -16.46 25.12 -12.66
C SER A 25 -15.89 23.76 -13.04
N SER A 26 -15.56 23.55 -14.32
CA SER A 26 -14.90 22.32 -14.79
C SER A 26 -13.49 22.16 -14.21
N PHE A 27 -12.72 23.25 -14.13
CA PHE A 27 -11.41 23.25 -13.53
C PHE A 27 -11.47 22.90 -12.01
N THR A 28 -12.39 23.53 -11.28
CA THR A 28 -12.60 23.23 -9.85
C THR A 28 -13.02 21.79 -9.65
N ALA A 29 -13.96 21.28 -10.44
CA ALA A 29 -14.38 19.88 -10.38
C ALA A 29 -13.24 18.88 -10.65
N ASN A 30 -12.33 19.22 -11.55
CA ASN A 30 -11.14 18.40 -11.80
C ASN A 30 -10.15 18.43 -10.62
N ILE A 31 -9.97 19.58 -9.97
CA ILE A 31 -9.16 19.69 -8.75
C ILE A 31 -9.77 18.85 -7.61
N ASP A 32 -11.09 18.87 -7.44
CA ASP A 32 -11.77 18.09 -6.41
C ASP A 32 -11.62 16.59 -6.65
N LYS A 33 -11.69 16.13 -7.91
CA LYS A 33 -11.40 14.73 -8.28
C LYS A 33 -9.96 14.35 -7.95
N LEU A 34 -8.99 15.20 -8.30
CA LEU A 34 -7.59 14.97 -7.96
C LEU A 34 -7.38 14.90 -6.45
N ASN A 35 -8.05 15.76 -5.71
CA ASN A 35 -7.97 15.80 -4.24
C ASN A 35 -8.53 14.51 -3.61
N ALA A 36 -9.65 13.99 -4.12
CA ALA A 36 -10.22 12.71 -3.70
C ALA A 36 -9.25 11.55 -3.97
N ILE A 37 -8.67 11.50 -5.16
CA ILE A 37 -7.66 10.50 -5.52
C ILE A 37 -6.45 10.59 -4.59
N THR A 38 -5.92 11.79 -4.34
CA THR A 38 -4.76 12.02 -3.46
C THR A 38 -4.99 11.55 -2.04
N THR A 39 -6.24 11.47 -1.58
CA THR A 39 -6.58 10.99 -0.24
C THR A 39 -6.67 9.47 -0.18
N VAL A 40 -7.28 8.83 -1.16
CA VAL A 40 -7.54 7.37 -1.16
C VAL A 40 -6.30 6.57 -1.56
N PHE A 41 -5.55 7.02 -2.56
CA PHE A 41 -4.39 6.32 -3.11
C PHE A 41 -3.30 5.99 -2.07
N PRO A 42 -2.86 6.93 -1.21
CA PRO A 42 -1.83 6.64 -0.23
C PRO A 42 -2.21 5.52 0.74
N ILE A 43 -3.47 5.46 1.16
CA ILE A 43 -3.96 4.41 2.07
C ILE A 43 -3.78 3.04 1.44
N PHE A 44 -4.15 2.91 0.17
CA PHE A 44 -3.99 1.66 -0.57
C PHE A 44 -2.51 1.27 -0.74
N PHE A 45 -1.65 2.21 -1.14
CA PHE A 45 -0.22 1.94 -1.28
C PHE A 45 0.46 1.59 0.04
N PHE A 46 0.08 2.22 1.15
CA PHE A 46 0.58 1.86 2.46
C PHE A 46 0.17 0.44 2.86
N LEU A 47 -1.05 0.02 2.52
CA LEU A 47 -1.49 -1.34 2.76
C LEU A 47 -0.67 -2.34 1.94
N VAL A 48 -0.47 -2.09 0.65
CA VAL A 48 0.38 -2.93 -0.22
C VAL A 48 1.81 -2.98 0.30
N ALA A 49 2.40 -1.84 0.67
CA ALA A 49 3.74 -1.78 1.24
C ALA A 49 3.84 -2.61 2.53
N ALA A 50 2.86 -2.51 3.43
CA ALA A 50 2.81 -3.31 4.65
C ALA A 50 2.76 -4.82 4.36
N LEU A 51 2.00 -5.23 3.35
CA LEU A 51 1.92 -6.63 2.91
C LEU A 51 3.26 -7.13 2.35
N VAL A 52 3.90 -6.34 1.49
CA VAL A 52 5.20 -6.68 0.90
C VAL A 52 6.26 -6.80 2.00
N VAL A 53 6.35 -5.82 2.90
CA VAL A 53 7.29 -5.85 4.04
C VAL A 53 7.03 -7.07 4.91
N SER A 54 5.77 -7.35 5.29
CA SER A 54 5.42 -8.51 6.12
C SER A 54 5.82 -9.83 5.46
N THR A 55 5.59 -9.96 4.15
CA THR A 55 5.93 -11.17 3.41
C THR A 55 7.44 -11.36 3.30
N THR A 56 8.17 -10.30 2.99
CA THR A 56 9.63 -10.31 2.88
C THR A 56 10.29 -10.64 4.22
N MET A 57 9.84 -9.99 5.31
CA MET A 57 10.37 -10.26 6.65
C MET A 57 10.06 -11.68 7.13
N THR A 58 8.86 -12.18 6.87
CA THR A 58 8.50 -13.57 7.20
C THR A 58 9.43 -14.54 6.47
N ARG A 59 9.67 -14.31 5.18
CA ARG A 59 10.55 -15.15 4.37
C ARG A 59 12.00 -15.10 4.88
N MET A 60 12.51 -13.90 5.14
CA MET A 60 13.88 -13.71 5.65
C MET A 60 14.10 -14.41 7.00
N VAL A 61 13.15 -14.30 7.91
CA VAL A 61 13.21 -15.03 9.22
C VAL A 61 13.10 -16.55 9.02
N GLU A 62 12.29 -17.03 8.06
CA GLU A 62 12.18 -18.45 7.75
C GLU A 62 13.46 -19.01 7.12
N GLU A 63 14.13 -18.27 6.26
CA GLU A 63 15.41 -18.66 5.64
C GLU A 63 16.55 -18.72 6.65
N GLU A 64 16.59 -17.78 7.61
CA GLU A 64 17.62 -17.71 8.64
C GLU A 64 17.26 -18.48 9.93
N ARG A 65 16.22 -19.30 9.90
CA ARG A 65 15.66 -19.96 11.09
C ARG A 65 16.69 -20.76 11.92
N LEU A 66 17.58 -21.49 11.24
CA LEU A 66 18.63 -22.28 11.91
C LEU A 66 19.63 -21.35 12.64
N GLN A 67 20.05 -20.27 12.00
CA GLN A 67 20.94 -19.28 12.60
C GLN A 67 20.33 -18.61 13.83
N ILE A 68 19.04 -18.28 13.75
CA ILE A 68 18.27 -17.70 14.85
C ILE A 68 18.20 -18.69 16.03
N GLY A 69 17.96 -19.97 15.70
CA GLY A 69 17.95 -21.05 16.72
C GLY A 69 19.27 -21.19 17.45
N THR A 70 20.40 -21.19 16.72
CA THR A 70 21.76 -21.23 17.29
C THR A 70 22.06 -20.00 18.15
N MET A 71 21.72 -18.79 17.68
CA MET A 71 21.93 -17.57 18.47
C MET A 71 21.14 -17.61 19.79
N LYS A 72 19.89 -18.08 19.75
CA LYS A 72 19.08 -18.25 20.97
C LYS A 72 19.65 -19.32 21.90
N ALA A 73 20.15 -20.42 21.37
CA ALA A 73 20.81 -21.47 22.16
C ALA A 73 22.07 -20.98 22.87
N LEU A 74 22.79 -20.04 22.25
CA LEU A 74 23.95 -19.33 22.80
C LEU A 74 23.57 -18.24 23.84
N GLY A 75 22.28 -18.01 24.08
CA GLY A 75 21.80 -17.06 25.08
C GLY A 75 21.53 -15.65 24.58
N TYR A 76 21.58 -15.40 23.25
CA TYR A 76 21.21 -14.10 22.72
C TYR A 76 19.71 -13.79 22.92
N SER A 77 19.43 -12.57 23.37
CA SER A 77 18.06 -12.14 23.59
C SER A 77 17.29 -11.98 22.27
N THR A 78 15.99 -12.26 22.30
CA THR A 78 15.12 -12.06 21.13
C THR A 78 15.17 -10.61 20.60
N LYS A 79 15.36 -9.64 21.51
CA LYS A 79 15.49 -8.21 21.14
C LYS A 79 16.75 -7.95 20.31
N THR A 80 17.88 -8.53 20.70
CA THR A 80 19.16 -8.40 19.96
C THR A 80 19.07 -9.00 18.57
N ILE A 81 18.45 -10.16 18.43
CA ILE A 81 18.23 -10.80 17.13
C ILE A 81 17.29 -9.96 16.27
N MET A 82 16.23 -9.39 16.85
CA MET A 82 15.26 -8.56 16.15
C MET A 82 15.86 -7.24 15.62
N GLN A 83 16.87 -6.68 16.31
CA GLN A 83 17.55 -5.44 15.87
C GLN A 83 18.13 -5.55 14.45
N LYS A 84 18.67 -6.70 14.06
CA LYS A 84 19.14 -6.96 12.69
C LYS A 84 18.05 -6.70 11.65
N TYR A 85 16.87 -7.23 11.86
CA TYR A 85 15.75 -7.10 10.93
C TYR A 85 15.15 -5.69 10.92
N ILE A 86 15.11 -5.05 12.09
CA ILE A 86 14.66 -3.65 12.21
C ILE A 86 15.63 -2.72 11.49
N LEU A 87 16.94 -2.91 11.66
CA LEU A 87 17.95 -2.10 10.98
C LEU A 87 17.89 -2.27 9.44
N TYR A 88 17.69 -3.51 8.99
CA TYR A 88 17.49 -3.79 7.57
C TYR A 88 16.23 -3.08 7.04
N ALA A 89 15.09 -3.19 7.74
CA ALA A 89 13.85 -2.52 7.36
C ALA A 89 13.99 -0.99 7.37
N LEU A 90 14.72 -0.45 8.34
CA LEU A 90 15.01 0.98 8.42
C LEU A 90 15.83 1.44 7.21
N ALA A 91 16.92 0.76 6.92
CA ALA A 91 17.77 1.10 5.77
C ALA A 91 17.01 1.02 4.45
N ALA A 92 16.24 -0.06 4.24
CA ALA A 92 15.43 -0.24 3.04
C ALA A 92 14.31 0.81 2.92
N SER A 93 13.61 1.13 4.00
CA SER A 93 12.51 2.11 3.96
C SER A 93 13.02 3.53 3.79
N VAL A 94 14.13 3.91 4.42
CA VAL A 94 14.73 5.24 4.26
C VAL A 94 15.26 5.42 2.84
N SER A 95 16.05 4.46 2.33
CA SER A 95 16.58 4.55 0.95
C SER A 95 15.46 4.56 -0.09
N GLY A 96 14.45 3.70 0.07
CA GLY A 96 13.28 3.67 -0.80
C GLY A 96 12.47 4.97 -0.75
N THR A 97 12.30 5.55 0.43
CA THR A 97 11.63 6.86 0.60
C THR A 97 12.39 7.98 -0.09
N LEU A 98 13.72 8.05 0.07
CA LEU A 98 14.54 9.07 -0.58
C LEU A 98 14.47 9.00 -2.10
N VAL A 99 14.61 7.80 -2.67
CA VAL A 99 14.48 7.58 -4.11
C VAL A 99 13.06 7.89 -4.59
N GLY A 100 12.05 7.40 -3.86
CA GLY A 100 10.64 7.64 -4.20
C GLY A 100 10.27 9.12 -4.18
N LEU A 101 10.74 9.89 -3.20
CA LEU A 101 10.53 11.34 -3.14
C LEU A 101 11.26 12.06 -4.27
N ALA A 102 12.53 11.71 -4.55
CA ALA A 102 13.31 12.35 -5.61
C ALA A 102 12.65 12.16 -6.99
N VAL A 103 12.22 10.94 -7.29
CA VAL A 103 11.51 10.62 -8.53
C VAL A 103 10.11 11.23 -8.55
N GLY A 104 9.36 11.09 -7.45
CA GLY A 104 7.98 11.56 -7.34
C GLY A 104 7.85 13.07 -7.49
N PHE A 105 8.68 13.86 -6.84
CA PHE A 105 8.66 15.32 -6.97
C PHE A 105 9.00 15.84 -8.36
N LYS A 106 9.70 15.06 -9.16
CA LYS A 106 10.03 15.42 -10.54
C LYS A 106 9.03 14.88 -11.55
N ALA A 107 8.68 13.60 -11.44
CA ALA A 107 7.86 12.92 -12.44
C ALA A 107 6.37 13.31 -12.37
N PHE A 108 5.76 13.30 -11.18
CA PHE A 108 4.33 13.57 -11.06
C PHE A 108 3.90 14.98 -11.50
N PRO A 109 4.55 16.07 -11.08
CA PRO A 109 4.20 17.41 -11.57
C PRO A 109 4.34 17.54 -13.06
N SER A 110 5.39 16.95 -13.66
CA SER A 110 5.61 17.01 -15.12
C SER A 110 4.52 16.28 -15.90
N ILE A 111 4.11 15.09 -15.44
CA ILE A 111 3.05 14.31 -16.08
C ILE A 111 1.70 15.03 -15.99
N ILE A 112 1.35 15.51 -14.80
CA ILE A 112 0.10 16.24 -14.59
C ILE A 112 0.08 17.51 -15.41
N TRP A 113 1.19 18.26 -15.42
CA TRP A 113 1.29 19.46 -16.23
C TRP A 113 1.06 19.19 -17.72
N SER A 114 1.77 18.22 -18.30
CA SER A 114 1.63 17.91 -19.72
C SER A 114 0.21 17.46 -20.10
N ALA A 115 -0.53 16.83 -19.18
CA ALA A 115 -1.91 16.46 -19.38
C ALA A 115 -2.88 17.66 -19.38
N TYR A 116 -2.61 18.67 -18.55
CA TYR A 116 -3.48 19.85 -18.41
C TYR A 116 -3.10 21.01 -19.34
N GLU A 117 -1.85 21.10 -19.82
CA GLU A 117 -1.39 22.11 -20.75
C GLU A 117 -2.18 22.10 -22.07
N MET A 118 -2.66 20.93 -22.51
CA MET A 118 -3.53 20.80 -23.67
C MET A 118 -4.92 21.42 -23.48
N MET A 119 -5.40 21.53 -22.25
CA MET A 119 -6.79 21.93 -21.94
C MET A 119 -6.89 23.36 -21.41
N TYR A 120 -5.84 23.85 -20.76
CA TYR A 120 -5.84 25.15 -20.09
C TYR A 120 -4.55 25.91 -20.37
N TYR A 121 -4.68 27.22 -20.61
CA TYR A 121 -3.51 28.11 -20.65
C TYR A 121 -2.99 28.28 -19.23
N MET A 122 -1.88 27.61 -18.90
CA MET A 122 -1.29 27.66 -17.57
C MET A 122 0.04 28.42 -17.57
N PRO A 123 0.33 29.25 -16.52
CA PRO A 123 1.63 29.84 -16.36
C PRO A 123 2.68 28.77 -16.01
N ALA A 124 3.97 29.06 -16.16
CA ALA A 124 5.06 28.12 -15.94
C ALA A 124 4.98 27.44 -14.55
N ILE A 125 5.31 26.14 -14.51
CA ILE A 125 5.27 25.32 -13.27
C ILE A 125 6.23 25.89 -12.24
N ALA A 126 5.71 26.32 -11.09
CA ALA A 126 6.49 26.48 -9.87
C ALA A 126 6.24 25.26 -8.98
N THR A 127 7.20 24.36 -8.88
CA THR A 127 7.13 23.19 -7.97
C THR A 127 7.89 23.50 -6.68
N PRO A 128 7.25 24.13 -5.68
CA PRO A 128 7.92 24.36 -4.40
C PRO A 128 8.12 23.01 -3.69
N TRP A 129 9.35 22.73 -3.29
CA TRP A 129 9.66 21.58 -2.46
C TRP A 129 8.98 21.71 -1.10
N ARG A 130 7.87 21.01 -0.92
CA ARG A 130 7.16 20.98 0.36
C ARG A 130 7.79 19.92 1.27
N LEU A 131 8.92 20.30 1.88
CA LEU A 131 9.70 19.41 2.74
C LEU A 131 8.89 18.82 3.90
N SER A 132 7.96 19.59 4.46
CA SER A 132 7.09 19.13 5.56
C SER A 132 6.19 17.95 5.13
N GLN A 133 5.60 18.03 3.95
CA GLN A 133 4.76 16.95 3.42
C GLN A 133 5.59 15.71 3.04
N ALA A 134 6.78 15.92 2.48
CA ALA A 134 7.72 14.87 2.17
C ALA A 134 8.17 14.11 3.43
N LEU A 135 8.54 14.84 4.49
CA LEU A 135 8.92 14.25 5.77
C LEU A 135 7.76 13.53 6.45
N PHE A 136 6.57 14.07 6.37
CA PHE A 136 5.37 13.43 6.94
C PHE A 136 5.06 12.11 6.22
N SER A 137 4.99 12.10 4.90
CA SER A 137 4.67 10.90 4.12
C SER A 137 5.78 9.83 4.23
N GLY A 138 7.05 10.24 4.09
CA GLY A 138 8.19 9.35 4.22
C GLY A 138 8.36 8.81 5.64
N GLY A 139 8.15 9.66 6.65
CA GLY A 139 8.15 9.26 8.05
C GLY A 139 7.04 8.24 8.37
N THR A 140 5.83 8.49 7.90
CA THR A 140 4.70 7.56 8.07
C THR A 140 5.00 6.20 7.43
N LEU A 141 5.53 6.16 6.22
CA LEU A 141 5.90 4.91 5.54
C LEU A 141 6.99 4.17 6.30
N THR A 142 8.01 4.87 6.78
CA THR A 142 9.11 4.29 7.56
C THR A 142 8.60 3.71 8.88
N VAL A 143 7.80 4.45 9.63
CA VAL A 143 7.19 3.98 10.88
C VAL A 143 6.31 2.76 10.64
N LEU A 144 5.47 2.77 9.61
CA LEU A 144 4.64 1.63 9.23
C LEU A 144 5.50 0.40 8.91
N SER A 145 6.57 0.56 8.13
CA SER A 145 7.49 -0.50 7.78
C SER A 145 8.17 -1.12 9.01
N LEU A 146 8.64 -0.29 9.93
CA LEU A 146 9.25 -0.74 11.20
C LEU A 146 8.24 -1.46 12.10
N LEU A 147 7.02 -0.95 12.19
CA LEU A 147 5.96 -1.55 13.00
C LEU A 147 5.59 -2.93 12.45
N VAL A 148 5.36 -3.05 11.14
CA VAL A 148 5.06 -4.33 10.48
C VAL A 148 6.21 -5.32 10.65
N THR A 149 7.46 -4.87 10.51
CA THR A 149 8.66 -5.69 10.74
C THR A 149 8.71 -6.19 12.17
N ALA A 150 8.54 -5.30 13.15
CA ALA A 150 8.57 -5.66 14.56
C ALA A 150 7.48 -6.70 14.93
N LEU A 151 6.25 -6.50 14.43
CA LEU A 151 5.14 -7.43 14.66
C LEU A 151 5.40 -8.80 14.01
N THR A 152 5.89 -8.80 12.76
CA THR A 152 6.18 -10.03 12.02
C THR A 152 7.32 -10.81 12.65
N CYS A 153 8.43 -10.12 12.98
CA CYS A 153 9.58 -10.74 13.64
C CYS A 153 9.22 -11.26 15.05
N ARG A 154 8.48 -10.47 15.84
CA ARG A 154 8.06 -10.91 17.19
C ARG A 154 7.24 -12.19 17.13
N SER A 155 6.31 -12.29 16.16
CA SER A 155 5.50 -13.50 15.96
C SER A 155 6.35 -14.71 15.56
N SER A 156 7.34 -14.52 14.69
CA SER A 156 8.19 -15.62 14.18
C SER A 156 9.31 -16.01 15.17
N LEU A 157 9.83 -15.03 15.90
CA LEU A 157 10.89 -15.25 16.90
C LEU A 157 10.38 -15.74 18.26
N SER A 158 9.09 -15.87 18.48
CA SER A 158 8.54 -16.38 19.75
C SER A 158 8.73 -17.90 19.95
N GLU A 159 9.12 -18.63 18.90
CA GLU A 159 9.36 -20.07 18.97
C GLU A 159 10.59 -20.42 19.82
N THR A 160 10.57 -21.59 20.46
CA THR A 160 11.68 -22.10 21.27
C THR A 160 12.92 -22.42 20.40
N PRO A 161 14.15 -22.34 20.93
CA PRO A 161 15.37 -22.66 20.18
C PRO A 161 15.33 -24.04 19.52
N ALA A 162 14.88 -25.06 20.25
CA ALA A 162 14.75 -26.42 19.73
C ALA A 162 13.79 -26.51 18.54
N ALA A 163 12.66 -25.80 18.60
CA ALA A 163 11.70 -25.75 17.50
C ALA A 163 12.23 -24.99 16.26
N LEU A 164 13.12 -24.03 16.47
CA LEU A 164 13.76 -23.29 15.39
C LEU A 164 14.82 -24.10 14.65
N MET A 165 15.50 -25.03 15.35
CA MET A 165 16.52 -25.90 14.76
C MET A 165 15.93 -27.09 13.98
N LEU A 166 14.69 -27.44 14.24
CA LEU A 166 14.01 -28.52 13.51
C LEU A 166 13.35 -28.00 12.24
N PRO A 167 13.40 -28.76 11.13
CA PRO A 167 12.62 -28.44 9.95
C PRO A 167 11.14 -28.33 10.31
N ARG A 168 10.45 -27.30 9.81
CA ARG A 168 9.00 -27.20 10.05
C ARG A 168 8.28 -28.42 9.53
N ALA A 169 7.66 -29.18 10.41
CA ALA A 169 6.77 -30.25 10.01
C ALA A 169 5.67 -29.67 9.08
N PRO A 170 5.35 -30.34 7.98
CA PRO A 170 4.26 -29.93 7.08
C PRO A 170 2.99 -29.79 7.92
N LYS A 171 2.33 -28.63 7.84
CA LYS A 171 1.06 -28.43 8.56
C LYS A 171 0.09 -29.53 8.17
N ALA A 172 -0.40 -30.29 9.13
CA ALA A 172 -1.41 -31.32 8.92
C ALA A 172 -2.60 -30.72 8.15
N GLY A 173 -2.99 -31.38 7.06
CA GLY A 173 -4.07 -30.91 6.21
C GLY A 173 -5.40 -30.92 6.97
N LYS A 174 -5.92 -29.74 7.30
CA LYS A 174 -7.29 -29.61 7.81
C LYS A 174 -8.26 -29.81 6.66
N ARG A 175 -9.37 -30.52 6.89
CA ARG A 175 -10.46 -30.63 5.92
C ARG A 175 -10.94 -29.23 5.53
N ILE A 176 -11.04 -28.97 4.23
CA ILE A 176 -11.52 -27.71 3.70
C ILE A 176 -13.06 -27.72 3.58
N LEU A 177 -13.67 -26.54 3.64
CA LEU A 177 -15.14 -26.40 3.54
C LEU A 177 -15.71 -27.04 2.26
N LEU A 178 -14.95 -27.01 1.14
CA LEU A 178 -15.36 -27.64 -0.10
C LEU A 178 -15.43 -29.18 0.01
N GLU A 179 -14.63 -29.81 0.88
CA GLU A 179 -14.70 -31.26 1.13
C GLU A 179 -15.98 -31.68 1.85
N ARG A 180 -16.68 -30.74 2.51
CA ARG A 180 -17.97 -30.98 3.13
C ARG A 180 -19.11 -31.14 2.12
N ILE A 181 -18.95 -30.56 0.92
CA ILE A 181 -19.90 -30.67 -0.18
C ILE A 181 -19.49 -31.89 -1.03
N THR A 182 -19.78 -33.08 -0.52
CA THR A 182 -19.39 -34.38 -1.12
C THR A 182 -19.77 -34.53 -2.60
N PRO A 183 -20.94 -34.14 -3.10
CA PRO A 183 -21.28 -34.35 -4.52
C PRO A 183 -20.40 -33.50 -5.46
N LEU A 184 -20.08 -32.28 -5.08
CA LEU A 184 -19.22 -31.38 -5.88
C LEU A 184 -17.77 -31.83 -5.86
N TRP A 185 -17.27 -32.26 -4.69
CA TRP A 185 -15.89 -32.71 -4.50
C TRP A 185 -15.58 -33.98 -5.27
N ARG A 186 -16.54 -34.87 -5.48
CA ARG A 186 -16.36 -36.13 -6.19
C ARG A 186 -16.10 -35.93 -7.70
N HIS A 187 -16.66 -34.86 -8.30
CA HIS A 187 -16.52 -34.54 -9.72
C HIS A 187 -15.21 -33.80 -10.07
N PHE A 188 -14.48 -33.27 -9.09
CA PHE A 188 -13.23 -32.56 -9.38
C PHE A 188 -12.09 -33.56 -9.72
N PRO A 189 -11.33 -33.30 -10.81
CA PRO A 189 -10.11 -34.04 -11.11
C PRO A 189 -9.05 -33.82 -10.03
N PHE A 190 -8.09 -34.70 -9.90
CA PHE A 190 -7.06 -34.70 -8.86
C PHE A 190 -6.31 -33.36 -8.75
N SER A 191 -5.94 -32.79 -9.91
CA SER A 191 -5.23 -31.49 -9.95
C SER A 191 -6.01 -30.37 -9.27
N TRP A 192 -7.31 -30.27 -9.53
CA TRP A 192 -8.17 -29.26 -8.90
C TRP A 192 -8.33 -29.49 -7.39
N LYS A 193 -8.41 -30.75 -6.96
CA LYS A 193 -8.45 -31.09 -5.53
C LYS A 193 -7.19 -30.64 -4.80
N VAL A 194 -6.01 -30.86 -5.43
CA VAL A 194 -4.72 -30.42 -4.86
C VAL A 194 -4.61 -28.89 -4.85
N THR A 195 -5.01 -28.23 -5.94
CA THR A 195 -5.00 -26.76 -6.02
C THR A 195 -5.90 -26.12 -4.96
N CYS A 196 -7.14 -26.60 -4.83
CA CYS A 196 -8.06 -26.11 -3.81
C CYS A 196 -7.50 -26.33 -2.40
N ARG A 197 -6.95 -27.51 -2.11
CA ARG A 197 -6.30 -27.78 -0.81
C ARG A 197 -5.14 -26.83 -0.53
N ASN A 198 -4.30 -26.54 -1.51
CA ASN A 198 -3.18 -25.61 -1.37
C ASN A 198 -3.66 -24.18 -1.17
N LEU A 199 -4.66 -23.71 -1.91
CA LEU A 199 -5.29 -22.40 -1.76
C LEU A 199 -5.81 -22.19 -0.32
N PHE A 200 -6.59 -23.14 0.18
CA PHE A 200 -7.15 -23.06 1.53
C PHE A 200 -6.13 -23.34 2.64
N ARG A 201 -5.02 -24.01 2.35
CA ARG A 201 -3.89 -24.20 3.27
C ARG A 201 -3.15 -22.89 3.51
N TYR A 202 -2.96 -22.07 2.48
CA TYR A 202 -2.24 -20.81 2.52
C TYR A 202 -3.17 -19.60 2.41
N LYS A 203 -4.30 -19.62 3.12
CA LYS A 203 -5.34 -18.59 3.10
C LYS A 203 -4.78 -17.15 3.18
N LYS A 204 -3.77 -16.93 4.03
CA LYS A 204 -3.16 -15.62 4.22
C LYS A 204 -2.53 -15.08 2.92
N ARG A 205 -1.76 -15.93 2.22
CA ARG A 205 -1.15 -15.56 0.93
C ARG A 205 -2.21 -15.37 -0.16
N PHE A 206 -3.20 -16.25 -0.21
CA PHE A 206 -4.30 -16.17 -1.17
C PHE A 206 -5.07 -14.84 -1.03
N TRP A 207 -5.53 -14.51 0.17
CA TRP A 207 -6.24 -13.26 0.41
C TRP A 207 -5.38 -12.02 0.15
N MET A 208 -4.09 -12.05 0.48
CA MET A 208 -3.14 -10.99 0.14
C MET A 208 -3.07 -10.75 -1.37
N THR A 209 -2.95 -11.82 -2.15
CA THR A 209 -2.89 -11.70 -3.62
C THR A 209 -4.22 -11.18 -4.18
N VAL A 210 -5.36 -11.72 -3.70
CA VAL A 210 -6.70 -11.30 -4.15
C VAL A 210 -6.93 -9.81 -3.84
N ILE A 211 -6.64 -9.37 -2.62
CA ILE A 211 -6.80 -7.96 -2.22
C ILE A 211 -5.85 -7.06 -3.02
N GLY A 212 -4.60 -7.48 -3.23
CA GLY A 212 -3.63 -6.75 -4.02
C GLY A 212 -4.09 -6.56 -5.47
N VAL A 213 -4.50 -7.65 -6.13
CA VAL A 213 -5.00 -7.60 -7.52
C VAL A 213 -6.30 -6.80 -7.61
N ALA A 214 -7.27 -7.07 -6.72
CA ALA A 214 -8.54 -6.35 -6.70
C ALA A 214 -8.34 -4.85 -6.48
N GLY A 215 -7.42 -4.47 -5.59
CA GLY A 215 -7.09 -3.07 -5.38
C GLY A 215 -6.44 -2.41 -6.60
N CYS A 216 -5.52 -3.11 -7.29
CA CYS A 216 -4.93 -2.59 -8.53
C CYS A 216 -5.94 -2.46 -9.68
N THR A 217 -6.96 -3.34 -9.72
CA THR A 217 -7.96 -3.31 -10.79
C THR A 217 -9.12 -2.36 -10.51
N SER A 218 -9.32 -1.94 -9.27
CA SER A 218 -10.38 -0.98 -8.89
C SER A 218 -9.96 0.48 -9.06
N LEU A 219 -8.71 0.73 -9.37
CA LEU A 219 -8.10 2.03 -9.65
C LEU A 219 -8.14 2.35 -11.14
#